data_0b4e23b04fe0dba0a9e833e24ab790cc
#
_entry.id   0b4e23b04fe0dba0a9e833e24ab790cc
#
_cell.length_a   1.000
_cell.length_b   1.000
_cell.length_c   1.000
_cell.angle_alpha   90.00
_cell.angle_beta   90.00
_cell.angle_gamma   90.00
#
_symmetry.space_group_name_H-M   'P 1'
#
loop_
_entity.id
_entity.type
_entity.pdbx_description
1 polymer ?
#
loop_
_entity_poly.entity_id
_entity_poly.type
_entity_poly.pdbx_seq_one_letter_code
_entity_poly.pdbx_strand_id
1 'polypeptide(L)'
;MPIYEKGPVKIYYEEAGAGFPLLVIPGGGLNAKIANLASHAFNPLEEFSDTYRVIALDLRNATDSQAEGPLEIERPWDCFLDDQLGLMDHLGIDRFMVMG
;
A
#
# COMPACT_ATOMS: atom_id res chain seq x y z
N MET A 1 8.09 -11.46 -4.37
CA MET A 1 7.26 -10.25 -4.25
C MET A 1 6.77 -10.13 -2.81
N PRO A 2 6.96 -8.98 -2.16
CA PRO A 2 6.59 -8.86 -0.76
C PRO A 2 5.08 -8.94 -0.56
N ILE A 3 4.67 -9.79 0.36
CA ILE A 3 3.27 -9.95 0.74
C ILE A 3 3.19 -9.84 2.26
N TYR A 4 2.33 -8.93 2.74
CA TYR A 4 1.97 -8.87 4.15
C TYR A 4 0.72 -9.73 4.36
N GLU A 5 0.78 -10.65 5.32
CA GLU A 5 -0.35 -11.54 5.63
C GLU A 5 -0.79 -11.38 7.07
N LYS A 6 -2.11 -11.33 7.27
CA LYS A 6 -2.71 -11.35 8.60
C LYS A 6 -4.01 -12.14 8.51
N GLY A 7 -3.98 -13.41 8.97
CA GLY A 7 -5.13 -14.31 8.83
C GLY A 7 -5.50 -14.48 7.36
N PRO A 8 -6.77 -14.24 6.97
CA PRO A 8 -7.20 -14.37 5.58
C PRO A 8 -6.81 -13.18 4.70
N VAL A 9 -6.19 -12.14 5.27
CA VAL A 9 -5.82 -10.93 4.54
C VAL A 9 -4.41 -11.06 4.00
N LYS A 10 -4.25 -10.78 2.69
CA LYS A 10 -2.95 -10.71 2.02
C LYS A 10 -2.86 -9.38 1.30
N ILE A 11 -1.79 -8.63 1.52
CA ILE A 11 -1.58 -7.32 0.91
C ILE A 11 -0.24 -7.34 0.18
N TYR A 12 -0.28 -7.13 -1.12
CA TYR A 12 0.93 -6.96 -1.92
C TYR A 12 1.45 -5.54 -1.72
N TYR A 13 2.74 -5.41 -1.45
CA TYR A 13 3.38 -4.11 -1.31
C TYR A 13 4.76 -4.10 -1.97
N GLU A 14 5.28 -2.91 -2.22
CA GLU A 14 6.64 -2.69 -2.70
C GLU A 14 7.27 -1.56 -1.91
N GLU A 15 8.58 -1.62 -1.73
CA GLU A 15 9.29 -0.52 -1.12
C GLU A 15 10.60 -0.21 -1.87
N ALA A 16 11.02 1.04 -1.83
CA ALA A 16 12.24 1.51 -2.47
C ALA A 16 12.84 2.66 -1.67
N GLY A 17 14.17 2.71 -1.66
CA GLY A 17 14.90 3.79 -1.01
C GLY A 17 15.10 3.60 0.49
N ALA A 18 15.66 4.62 1.11
CA ALA A 18 15.92 4.66 2.54
C ALA A 18 15.70 6.10 3.03
N GLY A 19 15.43 6.24 4.32
CA GLY A 19 15.16 7.53 4.92
C GLY A 19 13.86 7.53 5.68
N PHE A 20 13.22 8.70 5.80
CA PHE A 20 11.95 8.78 6.50
C PHE A 20 10.85 8.05 5.71
N PRO A 21 10.01 7.24 6.37
CA PRO A 21 9.00 6.45 5.66
C PRO A 21 7.91 7.30 5.01
N LEU A 22 7.59 7.00 3.75
CA LEU A 22 6.49 7.60 3.01
C LEU A 22 5.58 6.49 2.50
N LEU A 23 4.36 6.45 3.01
CA LEU A 23 3.35 5.49 2.56
C LEU A 23 2.58 6.08 1.37
N VAL A 24 2.58 5.37 0.26
CA VAL A 24 1.86 5.77 -0.95
C VAL A 24 0.64 4.88 -1.13
N ILE A 25 -0.52 5.50 -1.21
CA ILE A 25 -1.79 4.81 -1.44
C ILE A 25 -2.21 5.09 -2.88
N PRO A 26 -2.15 4.10 -3.79
CA PRO A 26 -2.58 4.32 -5.17
C PRO A 26 -4.05 4.71 -5.25
N GLY A 27 -4.37 5.64 -6.15
CA GLY A 27 -5.75 6.03 -6.40
C GLY A 27 -6.46 5.07 -7.34
N GLY A 28 -7.78 5.15 -7.40
CA GLY A 28 -8.57 4.41 -8.38
C GLY A 28 -9.59 3.41 -7.79
N GLY A 29 -9.86 3.45 -6.50
CA GLY A 29 -10.85 2.58 -5.87
C GLY A 29 -10.52 1.11 -6.06
N LEU A 30 -11.37 0.36 -6.78
CA LEU A 30 -11.15 -1.07 -7.03
C LEU A 30 -9.92 -1.35 -7.90
N ASN A 31 -9.35 -0.33 -8.52
CA ASN A 31 -8.11 -0.43 -9.30
C ASN A 31 -6.92 0.18 -8.56
N ALA A 32 -7.03 0.41 -7.27
CA ALA A 32 -5.98 1.03 -6.47
C ALA A 32 -4.83 0.04 -6.24
N LYS A 33 -3.89 0.02 -7.17
CA LYS A 33 -2.75 -0.89 -7.13
C LYS A 33 -1.48 -0.21 -7.66
N ILE A 34 -0.35 -0.74 -7.22
CA ILE A 34 0.98 -0.20 -7.53
C ILE A 34 1.24 -0.15 -9.04
N ALA A 35 0.77 -1.14 -9.78
CA ALA A 35 0.95 -1.20 -11.23
C ALA A 35 0.41 0.04 -11.95
N ASN A 36 -0.57 0.73 -11.38
CA ASN A 36 -1.15 1.93 -11.98
C ASN A 36 -0.31 3.18 -11.74
N LEU A 37 0.64 3.16 -10.81
CA LEU A 37 1.48 4.32 -10.51
C LEU A 37 2.33 4.74 -11.72
N ALA A 38 2.76 3.78 -12.53
CA ALA A 38 3.58 4.05 -13.70
C ALA A 38 2.84 4.84 -14.79
N SER A 39 1.50 4.79 -14.81
CA SER A 39 0.68 5.52 -15.79
C SER A 39 0.21 6.89 -15.29
N HIS A 40 0.56 7.26 -14.06
CA HIS A 40 0.26 8.57 -13.51
C HIS A 40 1.33 9.58 -13.95
N ALA A 41 1.17 10.86 -13.54
CA ALA A 41 2.11 11.92 -13.90
C ALA A 41 3.55 11.60 -13.50
N PHE A 42 3.72 10.87 -12.39
CA PHE A 42 5.01 10.36 -11.95
C PHE A 42 4.79 9.13 -11.06
N ASN A 43 5.84 8.32 -10.93
CA ASN A 43 5.82 7.15 -10.05
C ASN A 43 6.56 7.46 -8.75
N PRO A 44 5.86 7.57 -7.60
CA PRO A 44 6.50 7.91 -6.33
C PRO A 44 7.62 6.96 -5.92
N LEU A 45 7.54 5.67 -6.28
CA LEU A 45 8.60 4.70 -5.99
C LEU A 45 9.92 5.06 -6.67
N GLU A 46 9.86 5.73 -7.82
CA GLU A 46 11.06 6.19 -8.54
C GLU A 46 11.46 7.59 -8.12
N GLU A 47 10.49 8.50 -8.02
CA GLU A 47 10.76 9.93 -7.82
C GLU A 47 11.26 10.25 -6.40
N PHE A 48 10.77 9.55 -5.39
CA PHE A 48 11.07 9.87 -3.99
C PHE A 48 12.03 8.90 -3.31
N SER A 49 12.44 7.83 -3.98
CA SER A 49 13.31 6.82 -3.37
C SER A 49 14.72 7.32 -3.03
N ASP A 50 15.15 8.42 -3.62
CA ASP A 50 16.44 9.03 -3.29
C ASP A 50 16.45 9.71 -1.92
N THR A 51 15.28 10.11 -1.42
CA THR A 51 15.14 10.91 -0.20
C THR A 51 14.38 10.18 0.89
N TYR A 52 13.42 9.34 0.50
CA TYR A 52 12.50 8.68 1.42
C TYR A 52 12.55 7.16 1.26
N ARG A 53 12.16 6.46 2.32
CA ARG A 53 11.81 5.04 2.23
C ARG A 53 10.37 4.97 1.75
N VAL A 54 10.15 4.74 0.47
CA VAL A 54 8.83 4.75 -0.14
C VAL A 54 8.22 3.35 -0.04
N ILE A 55 7.03 3.27 0.54
CA ILE A 55 6.28 2.03 0.68
C ILE A 55 4.93 2.23 -0.01
N ALA A 56 4.62 1.38 -0.99
CA ALA A 56 3.34 1.41 -1.69
C ALA A 56 2.66 0.05 -1.56
N LEU A 57 1.34 0.04 -1.51
CA LEU A 57 0.57 -1.20 -1.38
C LEU A 57 -0.62 -1.19 -2.34
N ASP A 58 -1.03 -2.40 -2.73
CA ASP A 58 -2.31 -2.58 -3.42
C ASP A 58 -3.41 -2.63 -2.37
N LEU A 59 -4.55 -2.02 -2.65
CA LEU A 59 -5.70 -2.13 -1.76
C LEU A 59 -6.28 -3.54 -1.79
N ARG A 60 -6.88 -3.96 -0.68
CA ARG A 60 -7.52 -5.27 -0.56
C ARG A 60 -8.52 -5.47 -1.70
N ASN A 61 -8.39 -6.61 -2.38
CA ASN A 61 -9.26 -7.00 -3.50
C ASN A 61 -9.21 -6.05 -4.70
N ALA A 62 -8.14 -5.30 -4.88
CA ALA A 62 -7.96 -4.50 -6.08
C ALA A 62 -7.94 -5.42 -7.32
N THR A 63 -8.46 -4.92 -8.44
CA THR A 63 -8.60 -5.70 -9.67
C THR A 63 -7.26 -6.24 -10.15
N ASP A 64 -7.18 -7.53 -10.40
CA ASP A 64 -5.96 -8.23 -10.87
C ASP A 64 -4.78 -8.14 -9.91
N SER A 65 -5.00 -7.78 -8.66
CA SER A 65 -3.97 -7.72 -7.63
C SER A 65 -3.86 -9.04 -6.87
N GLN A 66 -2.70 -9.25 -6.25
CA GLN A 66 -2.50 -10.34 -5.29
C GLN A 66 -3.01 -9.97 -3.89
N ALA A 67 -3.45 -8.73 -3.70
CA ALA A 67 -4.03 -8.30 -2.44
C ALA A 67 -5.46 -8.81 -2.32
N GLU A 68 -5.74 -9.56 -1.26
CA GLU A 68 -7.05 -10.19 -1.07
C GLU A 68 -7.43 -10.25 0.41
N GLY A 69 -8.72 -10.35 0.67
CA GLY A 69 -9.24 -10.50 2.02
C GLY A 69 -10.76 -10.46 2.03
N PRO A 70 -11.36 -10.67 3.21
CA PRO A 70 -12.82 -10.63 3.33
C PRO A 70 -13.40 -9.27 2.95
N LEU A 71 -14.59 -9.28 2.35
CA LEU A 71 -15.35 -8.05 2.13
C LEU A 71 -16.02 -7.66 3.44
N GLU A 72 -15.77 -6.44 3.90
CA GLU A 72 -16.37 -5.91 5.13
C GLU A 72 -17.45 -4.89 4.76
N ILE A 73 -18.68 -5.37 4.59
CA ILE A 73 -19.79 -4.54 4.13
C ILE A 73 -20.12 -3.42 5.12
N GLU A 74 -19.95 -3.69 6.42
CA GLU A 74 -20.24 -2.72 7.48
C GLU A 74 -19.13 -1.71 7.72
N ARG A 75 -17.90 -2.03 7.26
CA ARG A 75 -16.70 -1.22 7.49
C ARG A 75 -15.84 -1.11 6.24
N PRO A 76 -16.40 -0.71 5.08
CA PRO A 76 -15.66 -0.84 3.82
C PRO A 76 -14.38 0.00 3.76
N TRP A 77 -14.37 1.19 4.37
CA TRP A 77 -13.18 2.04 4.39
C TRP A 77 -12.23 1.67 5.53
N ASP A 78 -12.76 1.21 6.66
CA ASP A 78 -11.94 0.86 7.81
C ASP A 78 -11.05 -0.35 7.54
N CYS A 79 -11.49 -1.28 6.70
CA CYS A 79 -10.66 -2.43 6.37
C CYS A 79 -9.41 -2.02 5.57
N PHE A 80 -9.51 -1.01 4.72
CA PHE A 80 -8.34 -0.49 4.02
C PHE A 80 -7.39 0.19 4.98
N LEU A 81 -7.92 0.94 5.94
CA LEU A 81 -7.11 1.56 6.98
C LEU A 81 -6.40 0.51 7.83
N ASP A 82 -7.11 -0.54 8.23
CA ASP A 82 -6.54 -1.64 9.01
C ASP A 82 -5.38 -2.30 8.27
N ASP A 83 -5.52 -2.51 6.96
CA ASP A 83 -4.47 -3.10 6.12
C ASP A 83 -3.24 -2.20 6.05
N GLN A 84 -3.44 -0.90 5.88
CA GLN A 84 -2.36 0.06 5.79
C GLN A 84 -1.58 0.18 7.10
N LEU A 85 -2.29 0.31 8.22
CA LEU A 85 -1.66 0.39 9.54
C LEU A 85 -1.01 -0.94 9.91
N GLY A 86 -1.65 -2.06 9.58
CA GLY A 86 -1.09 -3.39 9.82
C GLY A 86 0.20 -3.61 9.05
N LEU A 87 0.27 -3.14 7.79
CA LEU A 87 1.49 -3.22 7.00
C LEU A 87 2.61 -2.42 7.66
N MET A 88 2.34 -1.20 8.11
CA MET A 88 3.36 -0.36 8.76
C MET A 88 3.83 -1.00 10.07
N ASP A 89 2.94 -1.59 10.85
CA ASP A 89 3.31 -2.34 12.05
C ASP A 89 4.19 -3.54 11.71
N HIS A 90 3.85 -4.26 10.64
CA HIS A 90 4.64 -5.41 10.18
C HIS A 90 6.07 -4.98 9.80
N LEU A 91 6.23 -3.80 9.23
CA LEU A 91 7.52 -3.26 8.83
C LEU A 91 8.25 -2.56 9.98
N GLY A 92 7.64 -2.49 11.17
CA GLY A 92 8.23 -1.85 12.34
C GLY A 92 8.26 -0.32 12.25
N ILE A 93 7.33 0.27 11.49
CA ILE A 93 7.28 1.72 11.27
C ILE A 93 6.15 2.32 12.10
N ASP A 94 6.48 3.22 13.02
CA ASP A 94 5.49 3.89 13.88
C ASP A 94 5.26 5.36 13.53
N ARG A 95 6.10 5.95 12.67
CA ARG A 95 5.93 7.32 12.16
C ARG A 95 6.19 7.35 10.67
N PHE A 96 5.29 7.97 9.91
CA PHE A 96 5.43 8.05 8.47
C PHE A 96 4.55 9.15 7.89
N MET A 97 4.91 9.59 6.67
CA MET A 97 4.05 10.48 5.88
C MET A 97 3.17 9.64 4.96
N VAL A 98 2.05 10.19 4.55
CA VAL A 98 1.09 9.53 3.66
C VAL A 98 0.87 10.38 2.42
N MET A 99 0.93 9.73 1.26
CA MET A 99 0.57 10.35 -0.02
C MET A 99 -0.57 9.53 -0.63
N GLY A 100 -1.68 10.16 -0.88
CA GLY A 100 -2.85 9.51 -1.47
C GLY A 100 -3.14 9.95 -2.90
#